data_d644b5f722a0b84a11dd466026a31835
#
_entry.id   d644b5f722a0b84a11dd466026a31835
#
_cell.length_a   1.000
_cell.length_b   1.000
_cell.length_c   1.000
_cell.angle_alpha   90.00
_cell.angle_beta   90.00
_cell.angle_gamma   90.00
#
_symmetry.space_group_name_H-M   'P 1'
#
loop_
_entity.id
_entity.type
_entity.pdbx_description
1 polymer ?
#
loop_
_entity_poly.entity_id
_entity_poly.type
_entity_poly.pdbx_seq_one_letter_code
_entity_poly.pdbx_strand_id
1 'polypeptide(L)'
;LKKLIFSAASSTLLATSILTPLASASESQEPTNQNHNSQIINKTNKLPENPPKDFNEDQYVDDVLSSQNINPTEARKHTLVEKQNRGKVGMTVKTAMKSIKKYKTQIQNTINSAIDKLPLSQQAKAHWKKVITVDALLEALGHYTNLGDNVEGAITNALTDLGVPGWIATGIAKPITLAIPVL
;
A
#
# COMPACT_ATOMS: atom_id res chain seq x y z
N LEU A 1 36.00 -37.23 -2.41
CA LEU A 1 34.94 -38.16 -2.06
C LEU A 1 34.55 -37.98 -0.58
N LYS A 2 33.52 -37.20 -0.26
CA LYS A 2 32.82 -37.25 1.04
C LYS A 2 31.32 -37.12 0.78
N LYS A 3 30.63 -38.24 1.00
CA LYS A 3 29.17 -38.35 0.95
C LYS A 3 28.59 -37.75 2.22
N LEU A 4 27.60 -36.85 2.11
CA LEU A 4 26.76 -36.39 3.22
C LEU A 4 25.39 -37.03 3.09
N ILE A 5 25.03 -37.74 4.12
CA ILE A 5 23.79 -38.51 4.26
C ILE A 5 22.71 -37.55 4.84
N PHE A 6 21.59 -37.37 4.12
CA PHE A 6 20.41 -36.68 4.64
C PHE A 6 19.54 -37.65 5.42
N SER A 7 19.33 -37.36 6.71
CA SER A 7 18.39 -38.06 7.56
C SER A 7 17.05 -37.34 7.52
N ALA A 8 16.03 -38.04 7.06
CA ALA A 8 14.62 -37.56 7.10
C ALA A 8 13.99 -37.98 8.44
N ALA A 9 13.50 -36.98 9.18
CA ALA A 9 12.68 -37.20 10.35
C ALA A 9 11.20 -36.94 10.01
N SER A 10 10.41 -38.01 9.94
CA SER A 10 8.96 -37.98 9.80
C SER A 10 8.32 -37.81 11.17
N SER A 11 7.54 -36.76 11.35
CA SER A 11 6.68 -36.57 12.52
C SER A 11 5.22 -36.74 12.11
N THR A 12 4.63 -37.84 12.51
CA THR A 12 3.20 -38.15 12.41
C THR A 12 2.45 -37.45 13.55
N LEU A 13 1.46 -36.63 13.23
CA LEU A 13 0.50 -36.05 14.17
C LEU A 13 -0.80 -36.84 14.11
N LEU A 14 -1.14 -37.46 15.22
CA LEU A 14 -2.42 -38.16 15.46
C LEU A 14 -3.52 -37.12 15.73
N ALA A 15 -4.57 -37.18 14.95
CA ALA A 15 -5.82 -36.46 15.20
C ALA A 15 -6.73 -37.32 16.09
N THR A 16 -7.07 -36.84 17.28
CA THR A 16 -8.11 -37.38 18.12
C THR A 16 -9.37 -36.51 18.04
N SER A 17 -10.39 -37.03 17.37
CA SER A 17 -11.74 -36.49 17.36
C SER A 17 -12.50 -36.97 18.62
N ILE A 18 -13.00 -35.99 19.39
CA ILE A 18 -13.93 -36.28 20.50
C ILE A 18 -15.33 -35.81 20.08
N LEU A 19 -16.21 -36.79 19.84
CA LEU A 19 -17.65 -36.59 19.72
C LEU A 19 -18.25 -36.58 21.14
N THR A 20 -19.03 -35.57 21.51
CA THR A 20 -19.93 -35.62 22.66
C THR A 20 -21.35 -35.31 22.21
N PRO A 21 -22.35 -36.04 22.74
CA PRO A 21 -23.72 -35.97 22.26
C PRO A 21 -24.55 -34.88 22.93
N LEU A 22 -25.56 -34.50 22.16
CA LEU A 22 -26.65 -33.60 22.47
C LEU A 22 -27.47 -34.08 23.68
N ALA A 23 -27.79 -33.19 24.61
CA ALA A 23 -28.93 -33.33 25.51
C ALA A 23 -29.64 -32.00 25.65
N SER A 24 -30.92 -32.00 25.25
CA SER A 24 -31.87 -30.92 25.43
C SER A 24 -32.32 -30.80 26.87
N ALA A 25 -32.38 -29.59 27.41
CA ALA A 25 -33.39 -29.22 28.39
C ALA A 25 -33.60 -27.69 28.36
N SER A 26 -34.85 -27.33 28.20
CA SER A 26 -35.47 -26.02 28.33
C SER A 26 -35.39 -25.54 29.77
N GLU A 27 -35.06 -24.27 30.02
CA GLU A 27 -35.87 -23.37 30.85
C GLU A 27 -35.31 -21.96 30.96
N SER A 28 -36.22 -21.03 31.00
CA SER A 28 -36.15 -19.58 31.05
C SER A 28 -35.25 -18.99 32.14
N GLN A 29 -34.51 -17.93 31.83
CA GLN A 29 -34.52 -16.63 32.54
C GLN A 29 -33.66 -15.58 31.84
N GLU A 30 -34.23 -14.43 31.56
CA GLU A 30 -33.65 -13.14 31.16
C GLU A 30 -32.97 -12.45 32.35
N PRO A 31 -32.32 -11.29 32.14
CA PRO A 31 -31.24 -10.91 31.23
C PRO A 31 -30.02 -10.35 31.99
N THR A 32 -28.84 -10.47 31.50
CA THR A 32 -27.77 -9.52 31.85
C THR A 32 -26.85 -9.26 30.64
N ASN A 33 -27.01 -8.09 30.17
CA ASN A 33 -26.25 -7.24 29.31
C ASN A 33 -24.71 -7.46 29.34
N GLN A 34 -24.19 -8.29 28.42
CA GLN A 34 -22.75 -8.30 28.09
C GLN A 34 -22.54 -8.82 26.65
N ASN A 35 -22.99 -8.07 25.64
CA ASN A 35 -22.56 -8.35 24.27
C ASN A 35 -22.64 -7.13 23.35
N HIS A 36 -22.23 -5.95 23.83
CA HIS A 36 -22.19 -4.74 22.99
C HIS A 36 -20.80 -4.40 22.47
N ASN A 37 -19.76 -5.14 22.89
CA ASN A 37 -18.39 -4.75 22.52
C ASN A 37 -17.79 -5.54 21.36
N SER A 38 -18.35 -6.71 21.02
CA SER A 38 -17.80 -7.53 19.92
C SER A 38 -18.35 -7.16 18.54
N GLN A 39 -19.49 -6.47 18.46
CA GLN A 39 -20.04 -6.01 17.18
C GLN A 39 -19.55 -4.63 16.73
N ILE A 40 -18.96 -3.85 17.64
CA ILE A 40 -18.41 -2.52 17.32
C ILE A 40 -17.06 -2.66 16.62
N ILE A 41 -16.30 -3.73 16.92
CA ILE A 41 -14.96 -3.95 16.34
C ILE A 41 -15.04 -4.34 14.86
N ASN A 42 -16.11 -5.02 14.42
CA ASN A 42 -16.25 -5.46 13.02
C ASN A 42 -16.80 -4.41 12.05
N LYS A 43 -17.31 -3.27 12.55
CA LYS A 43 -17.91 -2.23 11.71
C LYS A 43 -16.97 -1.09 11.33
N THR A 44 -15.78 -1.00 11.95
CA THR A 44 -14.86 0.15 11.79
C THR A 44 -13.59 -0.14 10.97
N ASN A 45 -13.40 -1.36 10.48
CA ASN A 45 -12.19 -1.71 9.72
C ASN A 45 -12.37 -1.82 8.20
N LYS A 46 -13.57 -1.58 7.66
CA LYS A 46 -13.71 -1.49 6.20
C LYS A 46 -13.22 -0.12 5.76
N LEU A 47 -12.08 -0.09 5.09
CA LEU A 47 -11.57 1.13 4.43
C LEU A 47 -12.62 1.64 3.45
N PRO A 48 -12.83 2.96 3.35
CA PRO A 48 -13.74 3.52 2.38
C PRO A 48 -13.32 3.11 0.96
N GLU A 49 -14.28 2.71 0.15
CA GLU A 49 -14.04 2.31 -1.26
C GLU A 49 -13.76 3.52 -2.16
N ASN A 50 -14.20 4.69 -1.73
CA ASN A 50 -14.03 5.96 -2.45
C ASN A 50 -13.49 7.02 -1.50
N PRO A 51 -12.81 8.06 -2.03
CA PRO A 51 -12.39 9.19 -1.22
C PRO A 51 -13.63 9.94 -0.68
N PRO A 52 -13.50 10.67 0.45
CA PRO A 52 -14.51 11.58 0.91
C PRO A 52 -14.90 12.61 -0.17
N LYS A 53 -16.16 13.06 -0.18
CA LYS A 53 -16.67 13.98 -1.21
C LYS A 53 -15.96 15.33 -1.26
N ASP A 54 -15.40 15.75 -0.13
CA ASP A 54 -14.65 16.99 0.08
C ASP A 54 -13.12 16.81 -0.08
N PHE A 55 -12.65 15.62 -0.47
CA PHE A 55 -11.23 15.34 -0.68
C PHE A 55 -10.73 16.06 -1.94
N ASN A 56 -9.90 17.08 -1.74
CA ASN A 56 -9.22 17.79 -2.81
C ASN A 56 -7.86 17.16 -3.11
N GLU A 57 -7.80 16.38 -4.20
CA GLU A 57 -6.59 15.65 -4.60
C GLU A 57 -5.41 16.58 -4.92
N ASP A 58 -5.66 17.70 -5.61
CA ASP A 58 -4.58 18.62 -6.00
C ASP A 58 -3.95 19.29 -4.79
N GLN A 59 -4.78 19.76 -3.85
CA GLN A 59 -4.29 20.32 -2.60
C GLN A 59 -3.54 19.27 -1.76
N TYR A 60 -4.07 18.07 -1.68
CA TYR A 60 -3.41 16.94 -1.00
C TYR A 60 -2.00 16.67 -1.58
N VAL A 61 -1.88 16.61 -2.91
CA VAL A 61 -0.58 16.41 -3.57
C VAL A 61 0.39 17.54 -3.27
N ASP A 62 -0.08 18.80 -3.32
CA ASP A 62 0.73 19.98 -3.02
C ASP A 62 1.22 19.98 -1.56
N ASP A 63 0.35 19.61 -0.64
CA ASP A 63 0.68 19.48 0.77
C ASP A 63 1.73 18.37 1.04
N VAL A 64 1.62 17.23 0.33
CA VAL A 64 2.62 16.15 0.41
C VAL A 64 3.98 16.62 -0.09
N LEU A 65 4.03 17.21 -1.29
CA LEU A 65 5.29 17.66 -1.90
C LEU A 65 5.95 18.76 -1.06
N SER A 66 5.16 19.75 -0.62
CA SER A 66 5.65 20.85 0.23
C SER A 66 6.24 20.34 1.54
N SER A 67 5.66 19.30 2.15
CA SER A 67 6.19 18.68 3.37
C SER A 67 7.55 17.99 3.16
N GLN A 68 7.93 17.71 1.92
CA GLN A 68 9.22 17.15 1.51
C GLN A 68 10.17 18.21 0.93
N ASN A 69 9.86 19.51 1.08
CA ASN A 69 10.58 20.62 0.48
C ASN A 69 10.68 20.54 -1.05
N ILE A 70 9.70 19.91 -1.70
CA ILE A 70 9.56 19.84 -3.15
C ILE A 70 8.56 20.92 -3.57
N ASN A 71 8.95 21.79 -4.51
CA ASN A 71 8.05 22.80 -5.05
C ASN A 71 7.02 22.12 -5.98
N PRO A 72 5.70 22.15 -5.65
CA PRO A 72 4.69 21.45 -6.44
C PRO A 72 4.58 21.95 -7.88
N THR A 73 4.71 23.27 -8.07
CA THR A 73 4.64 23.89 -9.39
C THR A 73 5.77 23.43 -10.32
N GLU A 74 7.00 23.40 -9.79
CA GLU A 74 8.16 22.91 -10.55
C GLU A 74 8.05 21.41 -10.81
N ALA A 75 7.63 20.61 -9.85
CA ALA A 75 7.42 19.17 -10.02
C ALA A 75 6.41 18.88 -11.13
N ARG A 76 5.29 19.62 -11.18
CA ARG A 76 4.29 19.50 -12.25
C ARG A 76 4.82 19.96 -13.62
N LYS A 77 5.59 21.06 -13.67
CA LYS A 77 6.20 21.50 -14.92
C LYS A 77 7.12 20.45 -15.52
N HIS A 78 7.99 19.83 -14.72
CA HIS A 78 8.84 18.74 -15.17
C HIS A 78 8.04 17.62 -15.82
N THR A 79 6.96 17.18 -15.18
CA THR A 79 6.09 16.12 -15.72
C THR A 79 5.38 16.55 -17.01
N LEU A 80 4.97 17.82 -17.14
CA LEU A 80 4.33 18.34 -18.35
C LEU A 80 5.31 18.44 -19.51
N VAL A 81 6.54 18.95 -19.27
CA VAL A 81 7.62 19.04 -20.26
C VAL A 81 8.01 17.64 -20.75
N GLU A 82 8.11 16.67 -19.85
CA GLU A 82 8.34 15.27 -20.21
C GLU A 82 7.20 14.71 -21.06
N LYS A 83 5.94 15.01 -20.72
CA LYS A 83 4.77 14.63 -21.54
C LYS A 83 4.79 15.26 -22.93
N GLN A 84 5.25 16.49 -23.08
CA GLN A 84 5.36 17.18 -24.38
C GLN A 84 6.56 16.68 -25.20
N ASN A 85 7.64 16.29 -24.55
CA ASN A 85 8.86 15.78 -25.19
C ASN A 85 8.81 14.27 -25.47
N ARG A 86 7.65 13.62 -25.36
CA ARG A 86 7.41 12.18 -25.51
C ARG A 86 7.84 11.54 -26.83
N GLY A 87 8.43 12.32 -27.73
CA GLY A 87 9.07 11.79 -28.95
C GLY A 87 10.54 11.41 -28.76
N LYS A 88 11.20 11.79 -27.65
CA LYS A 88 12.66 11.60 -27.53
C LYS A 88 13.18 10.99 -26.22
N VAL A 89 12.69 11.34 -25.04
CA VAL A 89 13.17 10.71 -23.77
C VAL A 89 12.17 10.96 -22.63
N GLY A 90 11.09 10.20 -22.55
CA GLY A 90 10.24 10.19 -21.35
C GLY A 90 10.84 9.31 -20.25
N MET A 91 10.55 9.61 -18.98
CA MET A 91 10.91 8.72 -17.88
C MET A 91 10.17 7.37 -18.02
N THR A 92 10.91 6.31 -18.28
CA THR A 92 10.34 4.96 -18.29
C THR A 92 10.23 4.39 -16.88
N VAL A 93 9.37 3.38 -16.70
CA VAL A 93 9.26 2.66 -15.41
C VAL A 93 10.65 2.16 -14.95
N LYS A 94 11.47 1.64 -15.87
CA LYS A 94 12.84 1.20 -15.53
C LYS A 94 13.74 2.34 -15.04
N THR A 95 13.63 3.53 -15.63
CA THR A 95 14.39 4.72 -15.20
C THR A 95 13.87 5.23 -13.87
N ALA A 96 12.54 5.27 -13.70
CA ALA A 96 11.90 5.61 -12.43
C ALA A 96 12.36 4.70 -11.28
N MET A 97 12.42 3.38 -11.51
CA MET A 97 12.93 2.43 -10.51
C MET A 97 14.38 2.72 -10.12
N LYS A 98 15.25 3.09 -11.08
CA LYS A 98 16.64 3.48 -10.77
C LYS A 98 16.67 4.74 -9.89
N SER A 99 15.86 5.76 -10.23
CA SER A 99 15.74 6.98 -9.42
C SER A 99 15.19 6.68 -8.03
N ILE A 100 14.11 5.90 -7.91
CA ILE A 100 13.52 5.47 -6.63
C ILE A 100 14.59 4.78 -5.77
N LYS A 101 15.37 3.86 -6.35
CA LYS A 101 16.44 3.16 -5.64
C LYS A 101 17.55 4.10 -5.17
N LYS A 102 17.92 5.07 -6.00
CA LYS A 102 18.96 6.08 -5.68
C LYS A 102 18.51 7.04 -4.57
N TYR A 103 17.25 7.46 -4.60
CA TYR A 103 16.65 8.43 -3.68
C TYR A 103 15.71 7.76 -2.66
N LYS A 104 16.05 6.54 -2.23
CA LYS A 104 15.22 5.68 -1.40
C LYS A 104 14.65 6.37 -0.17
N THR A 105 15.46 7.12 0.57
CA THR A 105 15.04 7.83 1.78
C THR A 105 14.01 8.93 1.47
N GLN A 106 14.24 9.73 0.43
CA GLN A 106 13.31 10.78 0.02
C GLN A 106 11.96 10.18 -0.41
N ILE A 107 11.99 9.13 -1.22
CA ILE A 107 10.77 8.45 -1.67
C ILE A 107 10.03 7.81 -0.49
N GLN A 108 10.73 7.18 0.47
CA GLN A 108 10.08 6.65 1.67
C GLN A 108 9.42 7.74 2.50
N ASN A 109 10.07 8.90 2.64
CA ASN A 109 9.47 10.03 3.34
C ASN A 109 8.25 10.57 2.60
N THR A 110 8.27 10.60 1.27
CA THR A 110 7.11 10.98 0.44
C THR A 110 5.96 10.00 0.63
N ILE A 111 6.22 8.69 0.63
CA ILE A 111 5.22 7.65 0.92
C ILE A 111 4.59 7.87 2.30
N ASN A 112 5.42 8.05 3.33
CA ASN A 112 4.95 8.25 4.69
C ASN A 112 4.10 9.53 4.81
N SER A 113 4.54 10.63 4.21
CA SER A 113 3.79 11.89 4.20
C SER A 113 2.48 11.76 3.44
N ALA A 114 2.47 11.06 2.30
CA ALA A 114 1.26 10.79 1.54
C ALA A 114 0.24 10.02 2.40
N ILE A 115 0.66 8.97 3.10
CA ILE A 115 -0.21 8.19 3.98
C ILE A 115 -0.72 9.07 5.15
N ASP A 116 0.12 9.92 5.74
CA ASP A 116 -0.24 10.78 6.88
C ASP A 116 -1.33 11.81 6.51
N LYS A 117 -1.30 12.29 5.29
CA LYS A 117 -2.26 13.31 4.81
C LYS A 117 -3.56 12.73 4.25
N LEU A 118 -3.62 11.42 4.02
CA LEU A 118 -4.87 10.76 3.62
C LEU A 118 -5.91 10.81 4.75
N PRO A 119 -7.21 10.96 4.43
CA PRO A 119 -8.30 10.95 5.38
C PRO A 119 -8.61 9.54 5.89
N LEU A 120 -7.65 8.92 6.57
CA LEU A 120 -7.70 7.57 7.11
C LEU A 120 -7.55 7.58 8.63
N SER A 121 -8.02 6.52 9.29
CA SER A 121 -7.77 6.32 10.72
C SER A 121 -6.28 6.13 11.02
N GLN A 122 -5.83 6.48 12.23
CA GLN A 122 -4.43 6.30 12.63
C GLN A 122 -3.97 4.84 12.54
N GLN A 123 -4.86 3.89 12.83
CA GLN A 123 -4.57 2.47 12.68
C GLN A 123 -4.32 2.08 11.22
N ALA A 124 -5.15 2.58 10.29
CA ALA A 124 -4.97 2.35 8.86
C ALA A 124 -3.67 2.97 8.35
N LYS A 125 -3.35 4.21 8.76
CA LYS A 125 -2.08 4.87 8.43
C LYS A 125 -0.88 4.07 8.92
N ALA A 126 -0.91 3.62 10.18
CA ALA A 126 0.16 2.80 10.75
C ALA A 126 0.33 1.46 10.02
N HIS A 127 -0.78 0.84 9.60
CA HIS A 127 -0.76 -0.38 8.79
C HIS A 127 -0.09 -0.14 7.44
N TRP A 128 -0.54 0.87 6.68
CA TRP A 128 -0.01 1.14 5.35
C TRP A 128 1.45 1.57 5.35
N LYS A 129 1.91 2.31 6.35
CA LYS A 129 3.34 2.63 6.51
C LYS A 129 4.23 1.40 6.70
N LYS A 130 3.69 0.32 7.24
CA LYS A 130 4.43 -0.96 7.38
C LYS A 130 4.42 -1.76 6.08
N VAL A 131 3.32 -1.72 5.34
CA VAL A 131 3.14 -2.46 4.08
C VAL A 131 3.84 -1.77 2.92
N ILE A 132 3.67 -0.44 2.78
CA ILE A 132 4.20 0.32 1.66
C ILE A 132 5.60 0.81 2.00
N THR A 133 6.58 -0.04 1.75
CA THR A 133 8.00 0.33 1.80
C THR A 133 8.55 0.54 0.39
N VAL A 134 9.64 1.30 0.27
CA VAL A 134 10.30 1.48 -1.04
C VAL A 134 10.76 0.15 -1.62
N ASP A 135 11.18 -0.80 -0.79
CA ASP A 135 11.64 -2.11 -1.26
C ASP A 135 10.46 -2.93 -1.81
N ALA A 136 9.33 -2.99 -1.09
CA ALA A 136 8.11 -3.64 -1.55
C ALA A 136 7.58 -2.99 -2.85
N LEU A 137 7.60 -1.65 -2.93
CA LEU A 137 7.22 -0.93 -4.13
C LEU A 137 8.13 -1.26 -5.32
N LEU A 138 9.46 -1.31 -5.12
CA LEU A 138 10.42 -1.65 -6.19
C LEU A 138 10.24 -3.09 -6.68
N GLU A 139 9.97 -4.02 -5.77
CA GLU A 139 9.69 -5.42 -6.11
C GLU A 139 8.42 -5.51 -6.97
N ALA A 140 7.31 -4.93 -6.53
CA ALA A 140 6.07 -4.91 -7.27
C ALA A 140 6.19 -4.19 -8.63
N LEU A 141 6.91 -3.05 -8.69
CA LEU A 141 7.18 -2.31 -9.94
C LEU A 141 7.95 -3.15 -10.97
N GLY A 142 8.72 -4.14 -10.54
CA GLY A 142 9.41 -5.07 -11.43
C GLY A 142 8.48 -5.75 -12.44
N HIS A 143 7.21 -5.98 -12.08
CA HIS A 143 6.19 -6.59 -12.93
C HIS A 143 5.65 -5.64 -14.02
N TYR A 144 5.86 -4.34 -13.87
CA TYR A 144 5.26 -3.28 -14.70
C TYR A 144 6.27 -2.57 -15.62
N THR A 145 7.48 -3.11 -15.78
CA THR A 145 8.55 -2.49 -16.58
C THR A 145 8.22 -2.37 -18.07
N ASN A 146 7.22 -3.09 -18.56
CA ASN A 146 6.72 -3.05 -19.93
C ASN A 146 5.66 -1.94 -20.18
N LEU A 147 5.19 -1.25 -19.13
CA LEU A 147 4.25 -0.12 -19.27
C LEU A 147 4.89 1.15 -19.85
N GLY A 148 6.16 1.08 -20.24
CA GLY A 148 6.85 2.15 -20.91
C GLY A 148 7.02 3.39 -20.04
N ASP A 149 6.42 4.51 -20.42
CA ASP A 149 6.49 5.80 -19.75
C ASP A 149 5.31 6.10 -18.80
N ASN A 150 4.38 5.17 -18.62
CA ASN A 150 3.28 5.32 -17.66
C ASN A 150 3.72 4.99 -16.24
N VAL A 151 4.60 5.83 -15.67
CA VAL A 151 5.18 5.62 -14.34
C VAL A 151 4.13 5.70 -13.25
N GLU A 152 3.21 6.67 -13.30
CA GLU A 152 2.14 6.81 -12.31
C GLU A 152 1.22 5.59 -12.29
N GLY A 153 0.80 5.13 -13.49
CA GLY A 153 -0.01 3.91 -13.61
C GLY A 153 0.72 2.67 -13.11
N ALA A 154 2.02 2.55 -13.37
CA ALA A 154 2.83 1.44 -12.87
C ALA A 154 2.93 1.46 -11.34
N ILE A 155 3.13 2.63 -10.72
CA ILE A 155 3.16 2.79 -9.26
C ILE A 155 1.78 2.46 -8.67
N THR A 156 0.70 2.95 -9.28
CA THR A 156 -0.67 2.64 -8.83
C THR A 156 -0.93 1.13 -8.84
N ASN A 157 -0.58 0.44 -9.92
CA ASN A 157 -0.75 -1.01 -10.02
C ASN A 157 0.11 -1.75 -9.00
N ALA A 158 1.38 -1.35 -8.85
CA ALA A 158 2.27 -1.94 -7.85
C ALA A 158 1.74 -1.79 -6.42
N LEU A 159 1.16 -0.62 -6.07
CA LEU A 159 0.52 -0.40 -4.78
C LEU A 159 -0.74 -1.27 -4.62
N THR A 160 -1.51 -1.45 -5.69
CA THR A 160 -2.68 -2.34 -5.68
C THR A 160 -2.30 -3.79 -5.47
N ASP A 161 -1.19 -4.26 -6.05
CA ASP A 161 -0.63 -5.60 -5.80
C ASP A 161 -0.22 -5.80 -4.33
N LEU A 162 0.19 -4.72 -3.64
CA LEU A 162 0.45 -4.73 -2.20
C LEU A 162 -0.85 -4.70 -1.36
N GLY A 163 -2.02 -4.79 -1.99
CA GLY A 163 -3.33 -4.80 -1.33
C GLY A 163 -3.89 -3.42 -1.00
N VAL A 164 -3.31 -2.33 -1.52
CA VAL A 164 -3.78 -0.97 -1.29
C VAL A 164 -5.06 -0.72 -2.11
N PRO A 165 -6.16 -0.23 -1.51
CA PRO A 165 -7.37 0.12 -2.26
C PRO A 165 -7.10 1.15 -3.37
N GLY A 166 -7.77 1.00 -4.52
CA GLY A 166 -7.46 1.75 -5.74
C GLY A 166 -7.35 3.27 -5.58
N TRP A 167 -8.30 3.94 -4.91
CA TRP A 167 -8.24 5.39 -4.72
C TRP A 167 -7.07 5.83 -3.81
N ILE A 168 -6.72 5.00 -2.80
CA ILE A 168 -5.56 5.24 -1.92
C ILE A 168 -4.27 5.04 -2.73
N ALA A 169 -4.22 3.97 -3.54
CA ALA A 169 -3.08 3.68 -4.41
C ALA A 169 -2.82 4.83 -5.39
N THR A 170 -3.85 5.34 -6.06
CA THR A 170 -3.75 6.51 -6.96
C THR A 170 -3.29 7.75 -6.19
N GLY A 171 -3.90 8.03 -5.03
CA GLY A 171 -3.52 9.16 -4.20
C GLY A 171 -2.06 9.12 -3.75
N ILE A 172 -1.51 7.96 -3.42
CA ILE A 172 -0.10 7.79 -3.04
C ILE A 172 0.82 7.82 -4.27
N ALA A 173 0.40 7.25 -5.42
CA ALA A 173 1.21 7.16 -6.62
C ALA A 173 1.56 8.54 -7.21
N LYS A 174 0.62 9.48 -7.20
CA LYS A 174 0.79 10.81 -7.80
C LYS A 174 1.91 11.62 -7.16
N PRO A 175 1.93 11.85 -5.81
CA PRO A 175 3.04 12.57 -5.19
C PRO A 175 4.38 11.81 -5.30
N ILE A 176 4.40 10.47 -5.30
CA ILE A 176 5.62 9.70 -5.53
C ILE A 176 6.17 10.00 -6.93
N THR A 177 5.32 9.93 -7.97
CA THR A 177 5.72 10.20 -9.36
C THR A 177 6.33 11.58 -9.52
N LEU A 178 5.73 12.60 -8.88
CA LEU A 178 6.20 13.98 -8.91
C LEU A 178 7.48 14.19 -8.08
N ALA A 179 7.71 13.36 -7.07
CA ALA A 179 8.89 13.43 -6.22
C ALA A 179 10.10 12.68 -6.80
N ILE A 180 9.93 11.88 -7.85
CA ILE A 180 11.04 11.15 -8.50
C ILE A 180 11.92 12.16 -9.24
N PRO A 181 13.19 12.34 -8.84
CA PRO A 181 14.11 13.20 -9.58
C PRO A 181 14.42 12.63 -10.97
N VAL A 182 14.39 13.48 -11.97
CA VAL A 182 14.87 13.14 -13.33
C VAL A 182 16.37 12.95 -13.27
N LEU A 183 16.87 11.80 -13.75
CA LEU A 183 18.30 11.46 -13.77
C LEU A 183 18.97 11.96 -15.04
#